data_e6e3abd5abcf7562688dc3ef774721b2
#
_entry.id   e6e3abd5abcf7562688dc3ef774721b2
#
_cell.length_a   1.000
_cell.length_b   1.000
_cell.length_c   1.000
_cell.angle_alpha   90.00
_cell.angle_beta   90.00
_cell.angle_gamma   90.00
#
_symmetry.space_group_name_H-M   'P 1'
#
loop_
_entity.id
_entity.type
_entity.pdbx_description
1 polymer ?
#
loop_
_entity_poly.entity_id
_entity_poly.type
_entity_poly.pdbx_seq_one_letter_code
_entity_poly.pdbx_strand_id
1 'polypeptide(L)'
;MLVCQWHLDIVYGKQAEAVRVMRAWGAEKFASSEFRKAKATRLLAGLVGPSASHLIDEYWFESLADFEAALSGMAAPQFRAHSDALAACIVPGSQHWEVYRVLEQS
;
A
#
# COMPACT_ATOMS: atom_id res chain seq x y z
N MET A 1 1.48 12.00 13.89
CA MET A 1 1.49 11.53 12.48
C MET A 1 2.12 10.15 12.40
N LEU A 2 1.45 9.23 11.71
CA LEU A 2 1.94 7.89 11.49
C LEU A 2 2.25 7.69 10.00
N VAL A 3 3.34 6.98 9.72
CA VAL A 3 3.70 6.52 8.38
C VAL A 3 3.40 5.02 8.31
N CYS A 4 2.43 4.65 7.49
CA CYS A 4 1.93 3.28 7.38
C CYS A 4 2.37 2.71 6.03
N GLN A 5 3.18 1.67 6.05
CA GLN A 5 3.81 1.11 4.86
C GLN A 5 3.34 -0.33 4.64
N TRP A 6 2.77 -0.59 3.47
CA TRP A 6 2.46 -1.94 3.04
C TRP A 6 3.59 -2.44 2.14
N HIS A 7 4.31 -3.45 2.60
CA HIS A 7 5.47 -4.03 1.93
C HIS A 7 5.08 -5.28 1.16
N LEU A 8 5.54 -5.37 -0.08
CA LEU A 8 5.26 -6.50 -0.98
C LEU A 8 6.53 -6.88 -1.74
N ASP A 9 6.78 -8.18 -1.88
CA ASP A 9 7.74 -8.66 -2.88
C ASP A 9 6.97 -9.12 -4.11
N ILE A 10 7.39 -8.63 -5.28
CA ILE A 10 6.70 -8.89 -6.54
C ILE A 10 7.42 -10.01 -7.28
N VAL A 11 6.64 -10.90 -7.87
CA VAL A 11 7.13 -11.98 -8.71
C VAL A 11 7.95 -11.40 -9.87
N TYR A 12 9.10 -12.00 -10.14
CA TYR A 12 9.99 -11.56 -11.21
C TYR A 12 9.24 -11.37 -12.54
N GLY A 13 9.45 -10.22 -13.15
CA GLY A 13 8.82 -9.85 -14.42
C GLY A 13 7.43 -9.24 -14.30
N LYS A 14 6.84 -9.17 -13.09
CA LYS A 14 5.49 -8.64 -12.88
C LYS A 14 5.45 -7.26 -12.24
N GLN A 15 6.60 -6.59 -12.10
CA GLN A 15 6.65 -5.31 -11.41
C GLN A 15 5.80 -4.23 -12.09
N ALA A 16 5.89 -4.09 -13.41
CA ALA A 16 5.11 -3.09 -14.14
C ALA A 16 3.61 -3.30 -13.99
N GLU A 17 3.16 -4.57 -14.04
CA GLU A 17 1.76 -4.92 -13.84
C GLU A 17 1.32 -4.60 -12.42
N ALA A 18 2.12 -4.95 -11.42
CA ALA A 18 1.82 -4.67 -10.01
C ALA A 18 1.67 -3.17 -9.77
N VAL A 19 2.57 -2.36 -10.30
CA VAL A 19 2.51 -0.90 -10.16
C VAL A 19 1.24 -0.35 -10.81
N ARG A 20 0.87 -0.85 -12.00
CA ARG A 20 -0.35 -0.42 -12.67
C ARG A 20 -1.59 -0.73 -11.84
N VAL A 21 -1.67 -1.95 -11.28
CA VAL A 21 -2.78 -2.35 -10.43
C VAL A 21 -2.83 -1.51 -9.14
N MET A 22 -1.69 -1.29 -8.51
CA MET A 22 -1.61 -0.48 -7.28
C MET A 22 -2.03 0.96 -7.52
N ARG A 23 -1.70 1.55 -8.67
CA ARG A 23 -2.16 2.90 -9.03
C ARG A 23 -3.67 2.96 -9.21
N ALA A 24 -4.24 2.00 -9.92
CA ALA A 24 -5.69 1.95 -10.14
C ALA A 24 -6.44 1.73 -8.82
N TRP A 25 -5.96 0.82 -8.00
CA TRP A 25 -6.56 0.55 -6.70
C TRP A 25 -6.41 1.77 -5.77
N GLY A 26 -5.24 2.40 -5.75
CA GLY A 26 -4.99 3.60 -4.96
C GLY A 26 -5.96 4.72 -5.30
N ALA A 27 -6.22 4.97 -6.57
CA ALA A 27 -7.19 5.98 -7.00
C ALA A 27 -8.59 5.67 -6.46
N GLU A 28 -9.03 4.42 -6.51
CA GLU A 28 -10.33 4.02 -5.98
C GLU A 28 -10.39 4.08 -4.45
N LYS A 29 -9.31 3.70 -3.76
CA LYS A 29 -9.21 3.84 -2.30
C LYS A 29 -9.44 5.28 -1.86
N PHE A 30 -8.81 6.25 -2.53
CA PHE A 30 -8.97 7.65 -2.21
C PHE A 30 -10.36 8.18 -2.56
N ALA A 31 -10.99 7.63 -3.59
CA ALA A 31 -12.33 8.08 -4.00
C ALA A 31 -13.43 7.53 -3.11
N SER A 32 -13.29 6.31 -2.57
CA SER A 32 -14.42 5.58 -2.01
C SER A 32 -14.13 4.86 -0.68
N SER A 33 -13.01 5.14 0.00
CA SER A 33 -12.71 4.48 1.28
C SER A 33 -12.12 5.46 2.30
N GLU A 34 -11.91 4.97 3.52
CA GLU A 34 -11.29 5.74 4.60
C GLU A 34 -9.82 6.08 4.32
N PHE A 35 -9.19 5.49 3.30
CA PHE A 35 -7.88 5.93 2.83
C PHE A 35 -7.87 7.38 2.34
N ARG A 36 -9.04 7.95 2.01
CA ARG A 36 -9.16 9.38 1.68
C ARG A 36 -8.66 10.31 2.80
N LYS A 37 -8.59 9.81 4.05
CA LYS A 37 -8.08 10.58 5.19
C LYS A 37 -6.57 10.66 5.24
N ALA A 38 -5.87 9.89 4.41
CA ALA A 38 -4.41 9.95 4.36
C ALA A 38 -3.95 11.35 3.93
N LYS A 39 -2.99 11.91 4.66
CA LYS A 39 -2.46 13.25 4.38
C LYS A 39 -1.43 13.25 3.26
N ALA A 40 -0.80 12.11 3.03
CA ALA A 40 0.16 11.91 1.95
C ALA A 40 0.21 10.43 1.60
N THR A 41 0.62 10.14 0.37
CA THR A 41 0.83 8.78 -0.10
C THR A 41 2.03 8.74 -1.01
N ARG A 42 2.77 7.63 -0.98
CA ARG A 42 3.88 7.37 -1.90
C ARG A 42 3.89 5.91 -2.27
N LEU A 43 4.31 5.63 -3.52
CA LEU A 43 4.62 4.28 -3.96
C LEU A 43 6.12 4.21 -4.18
N LEU A 44 6.81 3.34 -3.46
CA LEU A 44 8.26 3.22 -3.46
C LEU A 44 8.68 1.87 -4.03
N ALA A 45 9.82 1.84 -4.73
CA ALA A 45 10.47 0.61 -5.16
C ALA A 45 11.88 0.56 -4.58
N GLY A 46 12.36 -0.65 -4.28
CA GLY A 46 13.74 -0.84 -3.84
C GLY A 46 14.73 -0.37 -4.88
N LEU A 47 15.84 0.22 -4.44
CA LEU A 47 16.94 0.66 -5.31
C LEU A 47 18.27 0.20 -4.78
N VAL A 48 18.61 0.60 -3.55
CA VAL A 48 19.84 0.18 -2.87
C VAL A 48 19.47 -0.40 -1.52
N GLY A 49 19.88 -1.61 -1.24
CA GLY A 49 19.46 -2.37 -0.06
C GLY A 49 18.33 -3.31 -0.43
N PRO A 50 17.05 -2.84 -0.49
CA PRO A 50 15.96 -3.69 -0.93
C PRO A 50 16.05 -3.99 -2.43
N SER A 51 15.50 -5.14 -2.83
CA SER A 51 15.39 -5.53 -4.24
C SER A 51 14.52 -4.54 -5.02
N ALA A 52 14.79 -4.38 -6.32
CA ALA A 52 13.92 -3.61 -7.22
C ALA A 52 12.49 -4.17 -7.32
N SER A 53 12.29 -5.44 -6.98
CA SER A 53 10.96 -6.05 -6.95
C SER A 53 10.25 -5.89 -5.60
N HIS A 54 10.87 -5.24 -4.62
CA HIS A 54 10.23 -4.88 -3.37
C HIS A 54 9.51 -3.55 -3.52
N LEU A 55 8.19 -3.56 -3.35
CA LEU A 55 7.37 -2.35 -3.44
C LEU A 55 6.81 -1.99 -2.06
N ILE A 56 6.65 -0.70 -1.83
CA ILE A 56 6.04 -0.17 -0.61
C ILE A 56 4.94 0.80 -1.01
N ASP A 57 3.73 0.55 -0.50
CA ASP A 57 2.59 1.44 -0.63
C ASP A 57 2.44 2.18 0.70
N GLU A 58 2.79 3.47 0.71
CA GLU A 58 2.90 4.25 1.93
C GLU A 58 1.78 5.26 2.06
N TYR A 59 1.21 5.33 3.27
CA TYR A 59 0.15 6.27 3.62
C TYR A 59 0.48 6.96 4.94
N TRP A 60 0.19 8.25 5.02
CA TRP A 60 0.38 9.05 6.22
C TRP A 60 -0.97 9.36 6.86
N PHE A 61 -1.20 8.87 8.08
CA PHE A 61 -2.42 9.10 8.84
C PHE A 61 -2.13 9.88 10.12
N GLU A 62 -3.08 10.70 10.56
CA GLU A 62 -2.93 11.46 11.80
C GLU A 62 -3.05 10.58 13.04
N SER A 63 -3.81 9.49 12.97
CA SER A 63 -4.06 8.61 14.11
C SER A 63 -4.11 7.14 13.72
N LEU A 64 -3.87 6.28 14.71
CA LEU A 64 -4.01 4.83 14.52
C LEU A 64 -5.47 4.46 14.21
N ALA A 65 -6.43 5.16 14.81
CA ALA A 65 -7.84 4.92 14.55
C ALA A 65 -8.21 5.12 13.07
N ASP A 66 -7.68 6.18 12.45
CA ASP A 66 -7.90 6.44 11.03
C ASP A 66 -7.30 5.34 10.16
N PHE A 67 -6.10 4.87 10.51
CA PHE A 67 -5.45 3.77 9.79
C PHE A 67 -6.25 2.46 9.94
N GLU A 68 -6.69 2.14 11.15
CA GLU A 68 -7.49 0.93 11.39
C GLU A 68 -8.81 0.96 10.63
N ALA A 69 -9.46 2.12 10.57
CA ALA A 69 -10.70 2.28 9.79
C ALA A 69 -10.43 2.05 8.29
N ALA A 70 -9.31 2.55 7.78
CA ALA A 70 -8.92 2.32 6.39
C ALA A 70 -8.68 0.85 6.10
N LEU A 71 -7.95 0.14 6.98
CA LEU A 71 -7.71 -1.31 6.83
C LEU A 71 -9.01 -2.09 6.84
N SER A 72 -9.94 -1.77 7.72
CA SER A 72 -11.22 -2.47 7.84
C SER A 72 -12.03 -2.38 6.56
N GLY A 73 -11.87 -1.31 5.79
CA GLY A 73 -12.58 -1.12 4.53
C GLY A 73 -12.00 -1.89 3.34
N MET A 74 -10.81 -2.50 3.48
CA MET A 74 -10.15 -3.15 2.35
C MET A 74 -10.83 -4.45 1.91
N ALA A 75 -11.65 -5.06 2.75
CA ALA A 75 -12.42 -6.25 2.40
C ALA A 75 -13.70 -5.94 1.60
N ALA A 76 -13.98 -4.66 1.33
CA ALA A 76 -15.19 -4.29 0.59
C ALA A 76 -15.21 -4.95 -0.81
N PRO A 77 -16.39 -5.42 -1.26
CA PRO A 77 -16.50 -6.15 -2.52
C PRO A 77 -15.99 -5.38 -3.74
N GLN A 78 -16.10 -4.06 -3.72
CA GLN A 78 -15.64 -3.19 -4.82
C GLN A 78 -14.13 -3.25 -5.07
N PHE A 79 -13.34 -3.68 -4.08
CA PHE A 79 -11.89 -3.80 -4.22
C PHE A 79 -11.42 -5.19 -4.64
N ARG A 80 -12.33 -6.16 -4.73
CA ARG A 80 -11.95 -7.55 -4.97
C ARG A 80 -11.18 -7.77 -6.27
N ALA A 81 -11.60 -7.11 -7.35
CA ALA A 81 -10.91 -7.24 -8.63
C ALA A 81 -9.46 -6.74 -8.55
N HIS A 82 -9.23 -5.62 -7.85
CA HIS A 82 -7.87 -5.10 -7.64
C HIS A 82 -7.05 -6.03 -6.76
N SER A 83 -7.63 -6.49 -5.67
CA SER A 83 -6.98 -7.40 -4.73
C SER A 83 -6.55 -8.69 -5.42
N ASP A 84 -7.44 -9.29 -6.21
CA ASP A 84 -7.14 -10.53 -6.93
C ASP A 84 -6.06 -10.31 -8.00
N ALA A 85 -6.13 -9.21 -8.74
CA ALA A 85 -5.13 -8.89 -9.76
C ALA A 85 -3.76 -8.67 -9.14
N LEU A 86 -3.69 -8.00 -7.98
CA LEU A 86 -2.42 -7.77 -7.30
C LEU A 86 -1.89 -9.07 -6.69
N ALA A 87 -2.75 -9.90 -6.12
CA ALA A 87 -2.35 -11.17 -5.52
C ALA A 87 -1.61 -12.06 -6.52
N ALA A 88 -1.98 -12.01 -7.81
CA ALA A 88 -1.29 -12.76 -8.86
C ALA A 88 0.15 -12.27 -9.11
N CYS A 89 0.49 -11.07 -8.65
CA CYS A 89 1.82 -10.47 -8.81
C CYS A 89 2.69 -10.61 -7.57
N ILE A 90 2.14 -10.99 -6.41
CA ILE A 90 2.84 -11.00 -5.13
C ILE A 90 3.47 -12.36 -4.89
N VAL A 91 4.71 -12.36 -4.37
CA VAL A 91 5.33 -13.57 -3.83
C VAL A 91 4.52 -13.98 -2.59
N PRO A 92 3.98 -15.21 -2.54
CA PRO A 92 3.15 -15.65 -1.42
C PRO A 92 3.84 -15.47 -0.07
N GLY A 93 3.13 -14.88 0.89
CA GLY A 93 3.63 -14.67 2.24
C GLY A 93 4.54 -13.47 2.43
N SER A 94 4.85 -12.71 1.38
CA SER A 94 5.78 -11.57 1.47
C SER A 94 5.14 -10.30 1.99
N GLN A 95 3.82 -10.18 1.92
CA GLN A 95 3.15 -8.93 2.29
C GLN A 95 3.07 -8.73 3.80
N HIS A 96 3.36 -7.52 4.24
CA HIS A 96 3.24 -7.14 5.64
C HIS A 96 3.16 -5.63 5.77
N TRP A 97 2.57 -5.16 6.90
CA TRP A 97 2.52 -3.75 7.24
C TRP A 97 3.60 -3.39 8.24
N GLU A 98 4.18 -2.19 8.07
CA GLU A 98 5.04 -1.56 9.06
C GLU A 98 4.48 -0.17 9.32
N VAL A 99 4.32 0.18 10.59
CA VAL A 99 3.79 1.47 11.00
C VAL A 99 4.81 2.18 11.86
N TYR A 100 5.15 3.40 11.47
CA TYR A 100 6.14 4.23 12.17
C TYR A 100 5.48 5.49 12.68
N ARG A 101 5.91 5.93 13.87
CA ARG A 101 5.55 7.25 14.38
C ARG A 101 6.58 8.25 13.87
N VAL A 102 6.11 9.35 13.31
CA VAL A 102 7.00 10.46 12.94
C VAL A 102 7.40 11.20 14.20
N LEU A 103 8.69 11.18 14.55
CA LEU A 103 9.20 11.89 15.72
C LEU A 103 9.52 13.34 15.39
N GLU A 104 10.01 13.60 14.16
CA GLU A 104 10.42 14.92 13.73
C GLU A 104 10.30 14.98 12.20
N GLN A 105 9.78 16.10 11.70
CA GLN A 105 9.61 16.33 10.26
C GLN A 105 10.10 17.73 9.94
N SER A 106 11.04 17.82 9.01
CA SER A 106 11.61 19.12 8.57
C SER A 106 11.11 19.56 7.22
#